data_fb59bf9446322bad95fc96d98b4fbcad
#
_entry.id   fb59bf9446322bad95fc96d98b4fbcad
#
_cell.length_a   1.000
_cell.length_b   1.000
_cell.length_c   1.000
_cell.angle_alpha   90.00
_cell.angle_beta   90.00
_cell.angle_gamma   90.00
#
_symmetry.space_group_name_H-M   'P 1'
#
loop_
_entity.id
_entity.type
_entity.pdbx_description
1 polymer ?
#
loop_
_entity_poly.entity_id
_entity_poly.type
_entity_poly.pdbx_seq_one_letter_code
_entity_poly.pdbx_strand_id
1 'polypeptide(L)'
;YYAQVNEGGYEEGKQLAQTWADYITYNMEHSPFDMHELRGFMQGLVDGGPTKSGHRTPTVIAVLPIGGINEQVMWANYWMVEQVLGSGVHGVLLAHARGPDVSRILVEASRYPHAPKADGVGEGLRGNGGQGFSARIWGVSNDEYQQLADTWPLNPNGEILVGLKIEDRHALETAEASVGVPGIGFAEWGPGDMSMSYNVSRQGGQMPQVLADARARVFAATKKAGIPFLNQMNAQNIEQMIDEGVRIGSGAGAEVADRGRQYTERRMPW
;
A
#
# COMPACT_ATOMS: atom_id res chain seq x y z
N TYR A 1 -6.15 -10.09 -0.36
CA TYR A 1 -5.16 -10.68 0.57
C TYR A 1 -3.77 -10.51 0.00
N TYR A 2 -2.76 -10.27 0.82
CA TYR A 2 -1.41 -10.09 0.34
C TYR A 2 -0.40 -11.06 0.95
N ALA A 3 0.67 -11.35 0.20
CA ALA A 3 1.89 -11.97 0.68
C ALA A 3 2.90 -10.87 1.04
N GLN A 4 3.59 -11.00 2.16
CA GLN A 4 4.61 -10.06 2.58
C GLN A 4 6.01 -10.56 2.25
N VAL A 5 6.84 -9.67 1.70
CA VAL A 5 8.27 -9.86 1.45
C VAL A 5 9.02 -8.81 2.24
N ASN A 6 9.94 -9.23 3.09
CA ASN A 6 10.78 -8.33 3.88
C ASN A 6 12.18 -8.15 3.25
N GLU A 7 12.67 -9.19 2.59
CA GLU A 7 13.96 -9.21 1.89
C GLU A 7 13.83 -10.12 0.68
N GLY A 8 14.48 -9.78 -0.43
CA GLY A 8 14.50 -10.63 -1.61
C GLY A 8 14.66 -9.85 -2.91
N GLY A 9 15.53 -10.36 -3.75
CA GLY A 9 15.81 -9.83 -5.08
C GLY A 9 15.19 -10.68 -6.19
N TYR A 10 15.97 -10.86 -7.26
CA TYR A 10 15.51 -11.49 -8.50
C TYR A 10 14.92 -12.90 -8.31
N GLU A 11 15.60 -13.78 -7.59
CA GLU A 11 15.16 -15.18 -7.42
C GLU A 11 13.87 -15.27 -6.61
N GLU A 12 13.71 -14.45 -5.55
CA GLU A 12 12.48 -14.37 -4.77
C GLU A 12 11.32 -13.87 -5.64
N GLY A 13 11.55 -12.82 -6.44
CA GLY A 13 10.55 -12.33 -7.38
C GLY A 13 10.10 -13.40 -8.37
N LYS A 14 11.03 -14.16 -8.93
CA LYS A 14 10.74 -15.24 -9.87
C LYS A 14 9.89 -16.35 -9.24
N GLN A 15 10.14 -16.70 -7.98
CA GLN A 15 9.34 -17.71 -7.26
C GLN A 15 7.93 -17.19 -6.95
N LEU A 16 7.78 -15.90 -6.67
CA LEU A 16 6.50 -15.29 -6.30
C LEU A 16 5.65 -14.82 -7.49
N ALA A 17 6.13 -14.95 -8.72
CA ALA A 17 5.39 -14.53 -9.92
C ALA A 17 3.99 -15.17 -10.03
N GLN A 18 3.82 -16.40 -9.53
CA GLN A 18 2.54 -17.11 -9.49
C GLN A 18 1.99 -17.23 -8.05
N THR A 19 2.14 -16.17 -7.26
CA THR A 19 1.67 -16.15 -5.87
C THR A 19 0.18 -16.47 -5.75
N TRP A 20 -0.21 -16.99 -4.59
CA TRP A 20 -1.62 -17.16 -4.19
C TRP A 20 -2.31 -15.83 -3.85
N ALA A 21 -1.52 -14.80 -3.54
CA ALA A 21 -2.00 -13.53 -3.03
C ALA A 21 -2.58 -12.66 -4.16
N ASP A 22 -3.48 -11.74 -3.82
CA ASP A 22 -4.02 -10.75 -4.73
C ASP A 22 -2.98 -9.66 -5.04
N TYR A 23 -2.07 -9.40 -4.09
CA TYR A 23 -0.90 -8.55 -4.28
C TYR A 23 0.23 -8.93 -3.32
N ILE A 24 1.41 -8.39 -3.56
CA ILE A 24 2.60 -8.56 -2.72
C ILE A 24 2.90 -7.23 -2.04
N THR A 25 3.13 -7.26 -0.73
CA THR A 25 3.70 -6.14 0.02
C THR A 25 5.20 -6.33 0.15
N TYR A 26 5.98 -5.40 -0.43
CA TYR A 26 7.44 -5.37 -0.29
C TYR A 26 7.81 -4.36 0.80
N ASN A 27 8.32 -4.88 1.92
CA ASN A 27 8.52 -4.08 3.12
C ASN A 27 9.94 -3.48 3.18
N MET A 28 10.04 -2.15 3.13
CA MET A 28 11.28 -1.41 3.33
C MET A 28 11.24 -0.52 4.58
N GLU A 29 10.16 -0.61 5.37
CA GLU A 29 10.05 0.10 6.65
C GLU A 29 10.92 -0.55 7.73
N HIS A 30 10.89 -1.89 7.79
CA HIS A 30 11.60 -2.70 8.78
C HIS A 30 12.72 -3.55 8.16
N SER A 31 13.08 -3.27 6.92
CA SER A 31 14.11 -3.98 6.15
C SER A 31 15.02 -2.96 5.45
N PRO A 32 16.19 -3.37 4.95
CA PRO A 32 17.07 -2.45 4.26
C PRO A 32 16.40 -1.73 3.08
N PHE A 33 16.68 -0.44 2.95
CA PHE A 33 16.32 0.32 1.76
C PHE A 33 17.30 -0.02 0.63
N ASP A 34 17.02 -1.10 -0.09
CA ASP A 34 17.84 -1.58 -1.21
C ASP A 34 17.07 -1.53 -2.52
N MET A 35 17.31 -0.47 -3.30
CA MET A 35 16.68 -0.27 -4.60
C MET A 35 17.19 -1.24 -5.67
N HIS A 36 18.38 -1.80 -5.51
CA HIS A 36 18.91 -2.79 -6.43
C HIS A 36 18.17 -4.12 -6.26
N GLU A 37 17.97 -4.54 -5.03
CA GLU A 37 17.17 -5.72 -4.65
C GLU A 37 15.73 -5.57 -5.13
N LEU A 38 15.05 -4.44 -4.85
CA LEU A 38 13.68 -4.20 -5.30
C LEU A 38 13.54 -4.26 -6.82
N ARG A 39 14.49 -3.66 -7.58
CA ARG A 39 14.49 -3.77 -9.04
C ARG A 39 14.72 -5.19 -9.53
N GLY A 40 15.62 -5.92 -8.89
CA GLY A 40 15.83 -7.35 -9.13
C GLY A 40 14.55 -8.13 -8.91
N PHE A 41 13.87 -7.90 -7.77
CA PHE A 41 12.60 -8.52 -7.43
C PHE A 41 11.52 -8.29 -8.50
N MET A 42 11.31 -7.03 -8.93
CA MET A 42 10.35 -6.69 -9.98
C MET A 42 10.69 -7.34 -11.32
N GLN A 43 11.98 -7.42 -11.69
CA GLN A 43 12.40 -8.15 -12.89
C GLN A 43 12.16 -9.65 -12.76
N GLY A 44 12.43 -10.23 -11.58
CA GLY A 44 12.16 -11.63 -11.28
C GLY A 44 10.68 -11.99 -11.45
N LEU A 45 9.76 -11.11 -10.98
CA LEU A 45 8.33 -11.30 -11.19
C LEU A 45 7.96 -11.37 -12.68
N VAL A 46 8.57 -10.52 -13.53
CA VAL A 46 8.37 -10.57 -14.98
C VAL A 46 8.86 -11.88 -15.56
N ASP A 47 10.07 -12.31 -15.20
CA ASP A 47 10.70 -13.50 -15.79
C ASP A 47 10.11 -14.83 -15.28
N GLY A 48 9.48 -14.81 -14.11
CA GLY A 48 8.73 -15.94 -13.55
C GLY A 48 7.25 -16.02 -13.97
N GLY A 49 6.72 -14.92 -14.56
CA GLY A 49 5.31 -14.82 -14.95
C GLY A 49 4.96 -15.49 -16.26
N PRO A 50 3.75 -15.32 -16.74
CA PRO A 50 2.66 -14.51 -16.19
C PRO A 50 2.04 -15.09 -14.91
N THR A 51 1.23 -14.28 -14.24
CA THR A 51 0.42 -14.74 -13.09
C THR A 51 -0.60 -15.79 -13.53
N LYS A 52 -1.20 -16.49 -12.56
CA LYS A 52 -2.30 -17.45 -12.85
C LYS A 52 -3.48 -16.79 -13.56
N SER A 53 -3.72 -15.50 -13.34
CA SER A 53 -4.78 -14.72 -14.01
C SER A 53 -4.35 -14.10 -15.34
N GLY A 54 -3.14 -14.40 -15.83
CA GLY A 54 -2.62 -13.93 -17.11
C GLY A 54 -2.03 -12.51 -17.10
N HIS A 55 -1.95 -11.83 -15.94
CA HIS A 55 -1.27 -10.54 -15.83
C HIS A 55 0.25 -10.74 -15.91
N ARG A 56 0.94 -9.71 -16.38
CA ARG A 56 2.39 -9.73 -16.56
C ARG A 56 3.15 -9.97 -15.27
N THR A 57 2.71 -9.32 -14.17
CA THR A 57 3.23 -9.48 -12.81
C THR A 57 2.10 -9.45 -11.81
N PRO A 58 2.28 -9.98 -10.59
CA PRO A 58 1.44 -9.62 -9.46
C PRO A 58 1.52 -8.11 -9.19
N THR A 59 0.46 -7.53 -8.64
CA THR A 59 0.52 -6.18 -8.08
C THR A 59 1.50 -6.17 -6.91
N VAL A 60 2.39 -5.15 -6.85
CA VAL A 60 3.33 -4.94 -5.74
C VAL A 60 3.10 -3.57 -5.13
N ILE A 61 2.90 -3.53 -3.81
CA ILE A 61 2.84 -2.30 -3.01
C ILE A 61 4.05 -2.27 -2.09
N ALA A 62 4.89 -1.25 -2.20
CA ALA A 62 6.06 -1.11 -1.36
C ALA A 62 5.75 -0.30 -0.09
N VAL A 63 6.07 -0.85 1.09
CA VAL A 63 6.07 -0.05 2.33
C VAL A 63 7.32 0.80 2.33
N LEU A 64 7.13 2.12 2.41
CA LEU A 64 8.22 3.08 2.27
C LEU A 64 9.17 3.08 3.48
N PRO A 65 10.46 3.36 3.28
CA PRO A 65 11.45 3.43 4.36
C PRO A 65 11.35 4.72 5.17
N ILE A 66 10.48 5.65 4.78
CA ILE A 66 10.24 6.92 5.48
C ILE A 66 8.96 6.85 6.30
N GLY A 67 8.98 7.41 7.50
CA GLY A 67 7.78 7.67 8.29
C GLY A 67 7.18 9.03 7.97
N GLY A 68 5.86 9.10 7.81
CA GLY A 68 5.11 10.33 7.58
C GLY A 68 4.96 11.18 8.83
N ILE A 69 6.06 11.51 9.53
CA ILE A 69 6.05 12.13 10.84
C ILE A 69 5.59 13.61 10.77
N ASN A 70 5.97 14.31 9.73
CA ASN A 70 5.57 15.69 9.46
C ASN A 70 5.89 16.10 8.02
N GLU A 71 5.42 17.29 7.63
CA GLU A 71 5.60 17.85 6.30
C GLU A 71 7.08 18.02 5.91
N GLN A 72 7.93 18.47 6.85
CA GLN A 72 9.37 18.70 6.60
C GLN A 72 10.09 17.40 6.26
N VAL A 73 9.77 16.32 6.98
CA VAL A 73 10.33 14.98 6.69
C VAL A 73 9.89 14.51 5.30
N MET A 74 8.64 14.74 4.93
CA MET A 74 8.17 14.37 3.60
C MET A 74 8.85 15.17 2.49
N TRP A 75 8.97 16.50 2.62
CA TRP A 75 9.69 17.35 1.66
C TRP A 75 11.18 17.01 1.54
N ALA A 76 11.83 16.60 2.62
CA ALA A 76 13.23 16.17 2.58
C ALA A 76 13.43 14.81 1.90
N ASN A 77 12.40 13.96 1.85
CA ASN A 77 12.52 12.54 1.45
C ASN A 77 11.56 12.10 0.33
N TYR A 78 10.76 12.98 -0.27
CA TYR A 78 9.80 12.59 -1.32
C TYR A 78 10.46 11.87 -2.51
N TRP A 79 11.72 12.14 -2.77
CA TRP A 79 12.52 11.46 -3.81
C TRP A 79 12.57 9.93 -3.61
N MET A 80 12.43 9.42 -2.38
CA MET A 80 12.34 7.97 -2.13
C MET A 80 11.07 7.38 -2.73
N VAL A 81 9.95 8.11 -2.67
CA VAL A 81 8.69 7.71 -3.31
C VAL A 81 8.90 7.56 -4.82
N GLU A 82 9.55 8.55 -5.44
CA GLU A 82 9.85 8.54 -6.88
C GLU A 82 10.76 7.37 -7.27
N GLN A 83 11.81 7.10 -6.49
CA GLN A 83 12.73 5.97 -6.73
C GLN A 83 12.01 4.63 -6.61
N VAL A 84 11.20 4.46 -5.58
CA VAL A 84 10.42 3.24 -5.35
C VAL A 84 9.44 3.00 -6.49
N LEU A 85 8.65 3.99 -6.89
CA LEU A 85 7.75 3.88 -8.04
C LEU A 85 8.51 3.67 -9.35
N GLY A 86 9.71 4.23 -9.49
CA GLY A 86 10.62 4.01 -10.61
C GLY A 86 11.18 2.58 -10.71
N SER A 87 10.95 1.72 -9.72
CA SER A 87 11.24 0.28 -9.78
C SER A 87 10.12 -0.53 -10.45
N GLY A 88 8.99 0.09 -10.78
CA GLY A 88 7.85 -0.58 -11.42
C GLY A 88 6.84 -1.19 -10.46
N VAL A 89 6.90 -0.88 -9.15
CA VAL A 89 5.83 -1.25 -8.21
C VAL A 89 4.53 -0.51 -8.55
N HIS A 90 3.40 -1.06 -8.12
CA HIS A 90 2.06 -0.58 -8.44
C HIS A 90 1.45 0.27 -7.32
N GLY A 91 2.20 0.52 -6.27
CA GLY A 91 1.75 1.37 -5.17
C GLY A 91 2.77 1.52 -4.06
N VAL A 92 2.44 2.41 -3.15
CA VAL A 92 3.25 2.70 -1.95
C VAL A 92 2.36 2.79 -0.71
N LEU A 93 2.92 2.41 0.43
CA LEU A 93 2.28 2.49 1.73
C LEU A 93 3.20 3.28 2.68
N LEU A 94 2.71 4.38 3.22
CA LEU A 94 3.46 5.26 4.11
C LEU A 94 3.12 4.97 5.56
N ALA A 95 4.14 4.63 6.35
CA ALA A 95 4.05 4.45 7.79
C ALA A 95 3.89 5.80 8.54
N HIS A 96 3.28 5.77 9.73
CA HIS A 96 3.14 6.92 10.63
C HIS A 96 2.60 8.20 9.96
N ALA A 97 1.53 8.08 9.18
CA ALA A 97 0.98 9.20 8.40
C ALA A 97 0.29 10.25 9.29
N ARG A 98 1.07 11.22 9.80
CA ARG A 98 0.66 12.23 10.79
C ARG A 98 0.23 13.55 10.15
N GLY A 99 -0.89 13.53 9.44
CA GLY A 99 -1.54 14.74 8.95
C GLY A 99 -1.84 14.77 7.45
N PRO A 100 -2.79 15.61 7.04
CA PRO A 100 -3.20 15.71 5.65
C PRO A 100 -2.10 16.28 4.74
N ASP A 101 -1.20 17.15 5.24
CA ASP A 101 -0.07 17.67 4.46
C ASP A 101 0.92 16.56 4.09
N VAL A 102 1.17 15.63 5.01
CA VAL A 102 1.97 14.41 4.76
C VAL A 102 1.33 13.57 3.66
N SER A 103 0.03 13.33 3.75
CA SER A 103 -0.73 12.56 2.76
C SER A 103 -0.73 13.25 1.40
N ARG A 104 -0.88 14.58 1.36
CA ARG A 104 -0.83 15.39 0.14
C ARG A 104 0.53 15.28 -0.55
N ILE A 105 1.63 15.45 0.16
CA ILE A 105 2.98 15.35 -0.41
C ILE A 105 3.23 13.94 -0.96
N LEU A 106 2.76 12.90 -0.26
CA LEU A 106 2.85 11.52 -0.75
C LEU A 106 2.13 11.34 -2.09
N VAL A 107 0.92 11.88 -2.21
CA VAL A 107 0.15 11.83 -3.46
C VAL A 107 0.87 12.61 -4.56
N GLU A 108 1.34 13.82 -4.29
CA GLU A 108 2.10 14.65 -5.23
C GLU A 108 3.39 13.96 -5.71
N ALA A 109 4.14 13.34 -4.79
CA ALA A 109 5.36 12.58 -5.10
C ALA A 109 5.09 11.30 -5.91
N SER A 110 3.85 10.81 -5.90
CA SER A 110 3.44 9.62 -6.67
C SER A 110 3.01 9.94 -8.10
N ARG A 111 2.87 11.20 -8.47
CA ARG A 111 2.25 11.66 -9.72
C ARG A 111 3.23 12.40 -10.62
N TYR A 112 2.95 12.39 -11.92
CA TYR A 112 3.62 13.26 -12.89
C TYR A 112 2.93 14.64 -13.00
N PRO A 113 3.67 15.72 -13.39
CA PRO A 113 3.11 17.07 -13.43
C PRO A 113 1.93 17.25 -14.39
N HIS A 114 1.85 16.43 -15.44
CA HIS A 114 0.74 16.46 -16.42
C HIS A 114 -0.52 15.76 -15.94
N ALA A 115 -0.48 15.08 -14.78
CA ALA A 115 -1.65 14.40 -14.22
C ALA A 115 -2.81 15.39 -13.95
N PRO A 116 -4.08 14.95 -14.02
CA PRO A 116 -5.23 15.81 -13.78
C PRO A 116 -5.14 16.53 -12.43
N LYS A 117 -5.39 17.83 -12.43
CA LYS A 117 -5.43 18.62 -11.19
C LYS A 117 -6.65 18.27 -10.36
N ALA A 118 -6.51 18.35 -9.04
CA ALA A 118 -7.61 18.17 -8.10
C ALA A 118 -7.51 19.16 -6.95
N ASP A 119 -8.67 19.54 -6.40
CA ASP A 119 -8.70 20.42 -5.23
C ASP A 119 -8.01 19.73 -4.05
N GLY A 120 -7.14 20.46 -3.37
CA GLY A 120 -6.39 19.96 -2.21
C GLY A 120 -5.14 19.14 -2.54
N VAL A 121 -4.81 18.93 -3.83
CA VAL A 121 -3.59 18.26 -4.29
C VAL A 121 -2.90 19.12 -5.33
N GLY A 122 -1.62 19.40 -5.11
CA GLY A 122 -0.80 20.20 -6.02
C GLY A 122 -0.37 19.44 -7.28
N GLU A 123 0.58 20.01 -7.98
CA GLU A 123 1.17 19.41 -9.16
C GLU A 123 2.02 18.19 -8.77
N GLY A 124 2.03 17.17 -9.63
CA GLY A 124 2.86 15.98 -9.43
C GLY A 124 4.36 16.32 -9.45
N LEU A 125 5.14 15.63 -8.63
CA LEU A 125 6.57 15.90 -8.42
C LEU A 125 7.49 15.00 -9.25
N ARG A 126 6.99 13.90 -9.82
CA ARG A 126 7.83 12.96 -10.58
C ARG A 126 8.41 13.61 -11.83
N GLY A 127 9.75 13.56 -11.95
CA GLY A 127 10.46 14.09 -13.10
C GLY A 127 10.52 13.13 -14.29
N ASN A 128 10.88 13.66 -15.46
CA ASN A 128 11.16 12.86 -16.65
C ASN A 128 12.53 12.17 -16.53
N GLY A 129 12.62 10.91 -17.00
CA GLY A 129 13.87 10.13 -17.07
C GLY A 129 13.88 8.86 -16.21
N GLY A 130 13.02 8.77 -15.18
CA GLY A 130 12.90 7.60 -14.29
C GLY A 130 12.00 6.47 -14.81
N GLN A 131 11.19 6.71 -15.83
CA GLN A 131 10.12 5.82 -16.30
C GLN A 131 10.59 4.57 -17.07
N GLY A 132 11.79 4.58 -17.63
CA GLY A 132 12.22 3.55 -18.59
C GLY A 132 12.31 2.14 -18.00
N PHE A 133 12.66 1.99 -16.72
CA PHE A 133 12.68 0.68 -16.07
C PHE A 133 11.24 0.22 -15.73
N SER A 134 10.46 1.07 -15.09
CA SER A 134 9.08 0.76 -14.71
C SER A 134 8.18 0.46 -15.90
N ALA A 135 8.34 1.19 -17.01
CA ALA A 135 7.62 0.91 -18.26
C ALA A 135 7.93 -0.51 -18.80
N ARG A 136 9.20 -0.95 -18.73
CA ARG A 136 9.57 -2.33 -19.10
C ARG A 136 8.94 -3.37 -18.17
N ILE A 137 8.91 -3.10 -16.87
CA ILE A 137 8.23 -4.00 -15.89
C ILE A 137 6.74 -4.11 -16.23
N TRP A 138 6.08 -3.00 -16.49
CA TRP A 138 4.66 -2.99 -16.83
C TRP A 138 4.37 -3.52 -18.26
N GLY A 139 5.38 -3.57 -19.12
CA GLY A 139 5.24 -4.04 -20.50
C GLY A 139 4.57 -3.02 -21.42
N VAL A 140 4.74 -1.73 -21.15
CA VAL A 140 4.16 -0.60 -21.88
C VAL A 140 5.25 0.34 -22.39
N SER A 141 4.91 1.29 -23.26
CA SER A 141 5.81 2.37 -23.66
C SER A 141 6.06 3.36 -22.51
N ASN A 142 7.12 4.18 -22.62
CA ASN A 142 7.38 5.22 -21.63
C ASN A 142 6.24 6.24 -21.51
N ASP A 143 5.66 6.63 -22.63
CA ASP A 143 4.55 7.59 -22.66
C ASP A 143 3.28 6.99 -22.05
N GLU A 144 2.99 5.74 -22.36
CA GLU A 144 1.84 5.02 -21.79
C GLU A 144 2.01 4.83 -20.28
N TYR A 145 3.22 4.45 -19.83
CA TYR A 145 3.51 4.36 -18.40
C TYR A 145 3.25 5.69 -17.69
N GLN A 146 3.69 6.82 -18.23
CA GLN A 146 3.46 8.13 -17.62
C GLN A 146 1.98 8.48 -17.52
N GLN A 147 1.14 8.01 -18.44
CA GLN A 147 -0.32 8.21 -18.37
C GLN A 147 -0.98 7.31 -17.32
N LEU A 148 -0.55 6.04 -17.23
CA LEU A 148 -1.09 5.06 -16.30
C LEU A 148 -0.56 5.23 -14.86
N ALA A 149 0.66 5.74 -14.70
CA ALA A 149 1.32 5.90 -13.41
C ALA A 149 0.82 7.14 -12.66
N ASP A 150 -0.48 7.19 -12.42
CA ASP A 150 -1.20 8.19 -11.64
C ASP A 150 -2.03 7.52 -10.53
N THR A 151 -2.39 8.27 -9.50
CA THR A 151 -3.01 7.73 -8.30
C THR A 151 -4.51 7.46 -8.47
N TRP A 152 -4.91 6.21 -8.21
CA TRP A 152 -6.32 5.85 -8.05
C TRP A 152 -6.74 6.11 -6.58
N PRO A 153 -7.97 6.61 -6.28
CA PRO A 153 -9.09 6.87 -7.19
C PRO A 153 -9.13 8.30 -7.77
N LEU A 154 -8.12 9.13 -7.51
CA LEU A 154 -8.08 10.51 -8.01
C LEU A 154 -8.16 10.55 -9.54
N ASN A 155 -7.35 9.73 -10.20
CA ASN A 155 -7.51 9.42 -11.61
C ASN A 155 -8.15 8.03 -11.74
N PRO A 156 -9.37 7.90 -12.27
CA PRO A 156 -10.02 6.59 -12.45
C PRO A 156 -9.26 5.61 -13.36
N ASN A 157 -8.40 6.14 -14.23
CA ASN A 157 -7.53 5.35 -15.11
C ASN A 157 -6.11 5.18 -14.55
N GLY A 158 -5.85 5.69 -13.35
CA GLY A 158 -4.55 5.56 -12.68
C GLY A 158 -4.36 4.15 -12.11
N GLU A 159 -3.15 3.63 -12.23
CA GLU A 159 -2.76 2.28 -11.82
C GLU A 159 -1.86 2.30 -10.56
N ILE A 160 -1.69 3.46 -9.91
CA ILE A 160 -0.92 3.58 -8.67
C ILE A 160 -1.86 3.62 -7.47
N LEU A 161 -1.65 2.70 -6.52
CA LEU A 161 -2.32 2.68 -5.23
C LEU A 161 -1.45 3.35 -4.15
N VAL A 162 -1.99 4.35 -3.48
CA VAL A 162 -1.33 5.05 -2.39
C VAL A 162 -2.05 4.76 -1.09
N GLY A 163 -1.34 4.21 -0.11
CA GLY A 163 -1.88 3.85 1.18
C GLY A 163 -1.22 4.56 2.36
N LEU A 164 -1.94 4.63 3.47
CA LEU A 164 -1.47 5.20 4.73
C LEU A 164 -1.57 4.17 5.86
N LYS A 165 -0.54 4.12 6.73
CA LYS A 165 -0.63 3.43 8.02
C LYS A 165 -0.92 4.46 9.11
N ILE A 166 -2.10 4.37 9.71
CA ILE A 166 -2.51 5.15 10.88
C ILE A 166 -2.22 4.30 12.11
N GLU A 167 -1.01 4.41 12.63
CA GLU A 167 -0.46 3.43 13.58
C GLU A 167 0.17 4.04 14.82
N ASP A 168 -0.03 5.32 15.05
CA ASP A 168 0.31 5.97 16.31
C ASP A 168 -0.74 7.01 16.72
N ARG A 169 -0.71 7.44 17.99
CA ARG A 169 -1.69 8.39 18.56
C ARG A 169 -1.73 9.71 17.79
N HIS A 170 -0.59 10.19 17.27
CA HIS A 170 -0.51 11.45 16.53
C HIS A 170 -1.12 11.32 15.13
N ALA A 171 -0.85 10.22 14.43
CA ALA A 171 -1.53 9.91 13.18
C ALA A 171 -3.05 9.74 13.38
N LEU A 172 -3.46 9.13 14.50
CA LEU A 172 -4.87 8.96 14.85
C LEU A 172 -5.59 10.29 15.04
N GLU A 173 -4.95 11.31 15.62
CA GLU A 173 -5.54 12.64 15.85
C GLU A 173 -6.05 13.29 14.55
N THR A 174 -5.43 13.00 13.43
CA THR A 174 -5.74 13.57 12.10
C THR A 174 -6.25 12.54 11.09
N ALA A 175 -6.63 11.34 11.54
CA ALA A 175 -6.96 10.21 10.68
C ALA A 175 -7.97 10.56 9.58
N GLU A 176 -9.07 11.24 9.93
CA GLU A 176 -10.13 11.61 8.98
C GLU A 176 -9.63 12.58 7.89
N ALA A 177 -8.80 13.55 8.28
CA ALA A 177 -8.24 14.52 7.35
C ALA A 177 -7.17 13.87 6.45
N SER A 178 -6.33 13.00 7.02
CA SER A 178 -5.27 12.30 6.30
C SER A 178 -5.82 11.35 5.24
N VAL A 179 -6.80 10.49 5.60
CA VAL A 179 -7.40 9.54 4.65
C VAL A 179 -8.36 10.21 3.67
N GLY A 180 -8.82 11.41 3.97
CA GLY A 180 -9.69 12.21 3.10
C GLY A 180 -8.95 12.96 1.99
N VAL A 181 -7.62 12.95 1.96
CA VAL A 181 -6.84 13.58 0.88
C VAL A 181 -7.10 12.87 -0.44
N PRO A 182 -7.47 13.59 -1.52
CA PRO A 182 -7.68 12.99 -2.83
C PRO A 182 -6.44 12.24 -3.33
N GLY A 183 -6.63 11.02 -3.84
CA GLY A 183 -5.54 10.16 -4.29
C GLY A 183 -5.06 9.13 -3.27
N ILE A 184 -5.53 9.21 -2.01
CA ILE A 184 -5.35 8.11 -1.06
C ILE A 184 -6.33 6.99 -1.43
N GLY A 185 -5.80 5.80 -1.72
CA GLY A 185 -6.56 4.66 -2.20
C GLY A 185 -6.96 3.66 -1.12
N PHE A 186 -6.27 3.62 0.03
CA PHE A 186 -6.59 2.74 1.17
C PHE A 186 -5.89 3.20 2.45
N ALA A 187 -6.31 2.67 3.59
CA ALA A 187 -5.57 2.88 4.83
C ALA A 187 -5.58 1.64 5.72
N GLU A 188 -4.49 1.49 6.47
CA GLU A 188 -4.24 0.48 7.49
C GLU A 188 -4.25 1.13 8.87
N TRP A 189 -4.70 0.39 9.89
CA TRP A 189 -4.32 0.68 11.27
C TRP A 189 -3.26 -0.34 11.72
N GLY A 190 -2.12 0.14 12.25
CA GLY A 190 -1.02 -0.72 12.70
C GLY A 190 -1.15 -1.02 14.20
N PRO A 191 -1.65 -2.21 14.62
CA PRO A 191 -1.86 -2.50 16.03
C PRO A 191 -0.57 -2.59 16.85
N GLY A 192 0.56 -2.91 16.21
CA GLY A 192 1.87 -2.99 16.84
C GLY A 192 2.34 -1.62 17.35
N ASP A 193 2.53 -0.70 16.43
CA ASP A 193 3.02 0.63 16.70
C ASP A 193 2.00 1.46 17.50
N MET A 194 0.70 1.27 17.24
CA MET A 194 -0.34 1.88 18.05
C MET A 194 -0.23 1.46 19.51
N SER A 195 0.01 0.17 19.79
CA SER A 195 0.18 -0.32 21.17
C SER A 195 1.42 0.26 21.85
N MET A 196 2.53 0.38 21.13
CA MET A 196 3.74 1.06 21.62
C MET A 196 3.49 2.54 21.88
N SER A 197 2.81 3.23 20.98
CA SER A 197 2.47 4.65 21.11
C SER A 197 1.63 4.97 22.34
N TYR A 198 0.72 4.04 22.71
CA TYR A 198 -0.10 4.15 23.92
C TYR A 198 0.53 3.47 25.16
N ASN A 199 1.69 2.84 25.03
CA ASN A 199 2.35 2.07 26.08
C ASN A 199 1.41 1.03 26.72
N VAL A 200 0.70 0.28 25.88
CA VAL A 200 -0.22 -0.79 26.32
C VAL A 200 0.20 -2.14 25.77
N SER A 201 0.00 -3.20 26.56
CA SER A 201 0.31 -4.56 26.12
C SER A 201 -0.85 -5.14 25.31
N ARG A 202 -0.50 -5.87 24.24
CA ARG A 202 -1.43 -6.70 23.46
C ARG A 202 -1.50 -8.14 23.95
N GLN A 203 -0.74 -8.48 24.99
CA GLN A 203 -0.74 -9.81 25.59
C GLN A 203 -1.98 -9.98 26.49
N GLY A 204 -2.53 -11.20 26.56
CA GLY A 204 -3.66 -11.50 27.44
C GLY A 204 -4.99 -11.80 26.73
N GLY A 205 -5.01 -11.90 25.41
CA GLY A 205 -6.17 -12.39 24.63
C GLY A 205 -7.29 -11.37 24.38
N GLN A 206 -7.39 -10.30 25.16
CA GLN A 206 -8.37 -9.23 24.95
C GLN A 206 -7.66 -7.94 24.49
N MET A 207 -8.16 -7.34 23.41
CA MET A 207 -7.65 -6.06 22.91
C MET A 207 -7.93 -4.95 23.94
N PRO A 208 -6.91 -4.17 24.37
CA PRO A 208 -7.14 -3.01 25.22
C PRO A 208 -8.14 -2.03 24.59
N GLN A 209 -9.02 -1.44 25.40
CA GLN A 209 -10.10 -0.57 24.91
C GLN A 209 -9.57 0.59 24.05
N VAL A 210 -8.46 1.22 24.44
CA VAL A 210 -7.84 2.31 23.69
C VAL A 210 -7.43 1.89 22.26
N LEU A 211 -7.01 0.64 22.08
CA LEU A 211 -6.68 0.09 20.76
C LEU A 211 -7.93 -0.25 19.95
N ALA A 212 -8.97 -0.76 20.63
CA ALA A 212 -10.27 -1.01 19.99
C ALA A 212 -10.90 0.30 19.47
N ASP A 213 -10.85 1.36 20.29
CA ASP A 213 -11.32 2.70 19.92
C ASP A 213 -10.51 3.30 18.77
N ALA A 214 -9.18 3.16 18.80
CA ALA A 214 -8.31 3.61 17.73
C ALA A 214 -8.63 2.90 16.41
N ARG A 215 -8.75 1.57 16.42
CA ARG A 215 -9.17 0.78 15.25
C ARG A 215 -10.53 1.24 14.71
N ALA A 216 -11.51 1.39 15.60
CA ALA A 216 -12.86 1.82 15.21
C ALA A 216 -12.84 3.20 14.54
N ARG A 217 -12.02 4.15 15.06
CA ARG A 217 -11.88 5.49 14.49
C ARG A 217 -11.26 5.44 13.09
N VAL A 218 -10.15 4.71 12.89
CA VAL A 218 -9.52 4.57 11.56
C VAL A 218 -10.50 3.93 10.58
N PHE A 219 -11.20 2.88 11.00
CA PHE A 219 -12.21 2.23 10.15
C PHE A 219 -13.36 3.18 9.78
N ALA A 220 -13.86 3.96 10.73
CA ALA A 220 -14.90 4.97 10.44
C ALA A 220 -14.40 6.04 9.48
N ALA A 221 -13.13 6.48 9.63
CA ALA A 221 -12.50 7.45 8.74
C ALA A 221 -12.39 6.93 7.30
N THR A 222 -11.95 5.68 7.11
CA THR A 222 -11.88 5.05 5.78
C THR A 222 -13.27 4.91 5.15
N LYS A 223 -14.28 4.48 5.92
CA LYS A 223 -15.67 4.39 5.44
C LYS A 223 -16.19 5.75 4.98
N LYS A 224 -15.94 6.81 5.76
CA LYS A 224 -16.35 8.18 5.41
C LYS A 224 -15.65 8.68 4.15
N ALA A 225 -14.37 8.34 3.97
CA ALA A 225 -13.60 8.69 2.77
C ALA A 225 -13.93 7.82 1.55
N GLY A 226 -14.70 6.72 1.73
CA GLY A 226 -15.04 5.79 0.65
C GLY A 226 -13.87 4.92 0.16
N ILE A 227 -12.84 4.73 1.00
CA ILE A 227 -11.65 3.94 0.66
C ILE A 227 -11.60 2.62 1.45
N PRO A 228 -10.95 1.56 0.91
CA PRO A 228 -10.75 0.29 1.60
C PRO A 228 -9.99 0.42 2.92
N PHE A 229 -10.42 -0.33 3.92
CA PHE A 229 -9.73 -0.52 5.18
C PHE A 229 -8.91 -1.82 5.16
N LEU A 230 -7.63 -1.71 5.50
CA LEU A 230 -6.72 -2.83 5.68
C LEU A 230 -6.64 -3.21 7.15
N ASN A 231 -6.84 -4.48 7.47
CA ASN A 231 -6.78 -5.02 8.83
C ASN A 231 -6.23 -6.44 8.85
N GLN A 232 -5.64 -6.83 9.97
CA GLN A 232 -5.21 -8.21 10.18
C GLN A 232 -6.38 -9.18 10.17
N MET A 233 -6.19 -10.32 9.50
CA MET A 233 -7.14 -11.42 9.43
C MET A 233 -6.46 -12.75 9.75
N ASN A 234 -7.24 -13.68 10.28
CA ASN A 234 -6.80 -15.06 10.54
C ASN A 234 -7.97 -16.02 10.33
N ALA A 235 -7.73 -17.32 10.49
CA ALA A 235 -8.75 -18.35 10.28
C ALA A 235 -9.96 -18.21 11.23
N GLN A 236 -9.80 -17.59 12.39
CA GLN A 236 -10.86 -17.44 13.37
C GLN A 236 -11.76 -16.22 13.12
N ASN A 237 -11.24 -15.17 12.47
CA ASN A 237 -11.95 -13.89 12.35
C ASN A 237 -12.25 -13.43 10.91
N ILE A 238 -11.79 -14.14 9.88
CA ILE A 238 -11.87 -13.67 8.49
C ILE A 238 -13.32 -13.36 8.04
N GLU A 239 -14.27 -14.22 8.33
CA GLU A 239 -15.68 -14.01 7.96
C GLU A 239 -16.26 -12.78 8.65
N GLN A 240 -16.02 -12.65 9.97
CA GLN A 240 -16.44 -11.47 10.73
C GLN A 240 -15.82 -10.18 10.18
N MET A 241 -14.54 -10.18 9.82
CA MET A 241 -13.87 -9.00 9.25
C MET A 241 -14.48 -8.63 7.90
N ILE A 242 -14.80 -9.61 7.07
CA ILE A 242 -15.47 -9.38 5.77
C ILE A 242 -16.85 -8.76 5.98
N ASP A 243 -17.65 -9.31 6.90
CA ASP A 243 -19.01 -8.81 7.20
C ASP A 243 -18.98 -7.39 7.79
N GLU A 244 -17.99 -7.08 8.63
CA GLU A 244 -17.76 -5.74 9.17
C GLU A 244 -17.44 -4.72 8.06
N GLY A 245 -16.85 -5.17 6.96
CA GLY A 245 -16.52 -4.33 5.82
C GLY A 245 -15.02 -4.12 5.58
N VAL A 246 -14.14 -4.91 6.21
CA VAL A 246 -12.72 -4.94 5.85
C VAL A 246 -12.57 -5.45 4.42
N ARG A 247 -11.76 -4.78 3.61
CA ARG A 247 -11.60 -5.11 2.18
C ARG A 247 -10.19 -5.54 1.81
N ILE A 248 -9.21 -5.28 2.68
CA ILE A 248 -7.83 -5.74 2.51
C ILE A 248 -7.42 -6.51 3.76
N GLY A 249 -7.01 -7.76 3.59
CA GLY A 249 -6.62 -8.65 4.69
C GLY A 249 -5.11 -8.85 4.77
N SER A 250 -4.52 -8.57 5.93
CA SER A 250 -3.12 -8.86 6.25
C SER A 250 -2.96 -10.07 7.16
N GLY A 251 -1.75 -10.66 7.16
CA GLY A 251 -1.43 -11.79 8.03
C GLY A 251 -2.13 -13.10 7.64
N ALA A 252 -2.88 -13.11 6.55
CA ALA A 252 -3.51 -14.30 6.00
C ALA A 252 -2.48 -15.14 5.23
N GLY A 253 -2.48 -16.45 5.43
CA GLY A 253 -1.84 -17.38 4.49
C GLY A 253 -2.78 -17.78 3.36
N ALA A 254 -2.30 -18.58 2.42
CA ALA A 254 -3.10 -19.06 1.28
C ALA A 254 -4.42 -19.70 1.71
N GLU A 255 -4.39 -20.56 2.71
CA GLU A 255 -5.58 -21.26 3.23
C GLU A 255 -6.65 -20.31 3.77
N VAL A 256 -6.23 -19.29 4.52
CA VAL A 256 -7.14 -18.28 5.07
C VAL A 256 -7.72 -17.40 3.95
N ALA A 257 -6.89 -17.02 2.98
CA ALA A 257 -7.34 -16.27 1.81
C ALA A 257 -8.38 -17.04 0.99
N ASP A 258 -8.16 -18.35 0.78
CA ASP A 258 -9.08 -19.20 0.05
C ASP A 258 -10.41 -19.36 0.80
N ARG A 259 -10.39 -19.47 2.13
CA ARG A 259 -11.62 -19.44 2.94
C ARG A 259 -12.40 -18.14 2.75
N GLY A 260 -11.73 -16.99 2.78
CA GLY A 260 -12.39 -15.71 2.57
C GLY A 260 -12.95 -15.53 1.15
N ARG A 261 -12.25 -16.05 0.14
CA ARG A 261 -12.74 -16.07 -1.25
C ARG A 261 -13.98 -16.96 -1.39
N GLN A 262 -13.99 -18.12 -0.76
CA GLN A 262 -15.14 -19.01 -0.72
C GLN A 262 -16.34 -18.36 -0.02
N TYR A 263 -16.10 -17.75 1.13
CA TYR A 263 -17.14 -17.05 1.90
C TYR A 263 -17.79 -15.90 1.12
N THR A 264 -17.01 -15.18 0.32
CA THR A 264 -17.52 -14.09 -0.53
C THR A 264 -17.96 -14.54 -1.91
N GLU A 265 -17.96 -15.85 -2.20
CA GLU A 265 -18.24 -16.42 -3.53
C GLU A 265 -17.37 -15.82 -4.65
N ARG A 266 -16.19 -15.28 -4.29
CA ARG A 266 -15.28 -14.68 -5.26
C ARG A 266 -14.67 -15.74 -6.15
N ARG A 267 -15.02 -15.66 -7.42
CA ARG A 267 -14.40 -16.50 -8.46
C ARG A 267 -13.06 -15.92 -8.87
N MET A 268 -12.02 -16.74 -8.78
CA MET A 268 -10.71 -16.36 -9.29
C MET A 268 -10.66 -16.63 -10.80
N PRO A 269 -9.92 -15.80 -11.58
CA PRO A 269 -9.87 -15.95 -13.04
C PRO A 269 -8.94 -17.08 -13.52
N TRP A 270 -8.64 -18.06 -12.67
CA TRP A 270 -7.85 -19.25 -12.99
C TRP A 270 -8.51 -20.54 -12.48
#